data_56741c68574d2ee25bfac39d715dd345
#
_entry.id   56741c68574d2ee25bfac39d715dd345
#
_cell.length_a   1.000
_cell.length_b   1.000
_cell.length_c   1.000
_cell.angle_alpha   90.00
_cell.angle_beta   90.00
_cell.angle_gamma   90.00
#
_symmetry.space_group_name_H-M   'P 1'
#
loop_
_entity.id
_entity.type
_entity.pdbx_description
1 polymer ?
#
loop_
_entity_poly.entity_id
_entity_poly.type
_entity_poly.pdbx_seq_one_letter_code
_entity_poly.pdbx_strand_id
1 'polypeptide(L)' 'MTGRRCGRRQQGLDMAEELNALRDKIDAVDKQLIDLLAARLALVGEVGEVKSRHGLPIYAPDREASMLARRRAEAEAL' A
#
# COMPACT_ATOMS: atom_id res chain seq x y z
N MET A 1 14.19 -29.54 -30.41
CA MET A 1 13.93 -29.12 -30.09
C MET A 1 13.07 -29.30 -29.71
N THR A 2 12.87 -29.54 -29.59
CA THR A 2 12.06 -29.92 -29.00
C THR A 2 11.83 -29.29 -27.88
N GLY A 3 12.76 -29.13 -27.33
CA GLY A 3 12.62 -28.52 -26.15
C GLY A 3 11.74 -27.35 -26.20
N ARG A 4 11.71 -26.80 -27.20
CA ARG A 4 11.08 -25.73 -27.25
C ARG A 4 9.74 -25.84 -27.41
N ARG A 5 9.34 -26.71 -28.03
CA ARG A 5 8.08 -26.82 -28.26
C ARG A 5 7.41 -27.27 -27.17
N CYS A 6 7.96 -28.06 -26.58
CA CYS A 6 7.42 -28.44 -25.36
C CYS A 6 7.33 -27.17 -24.57
N GLY A 7 8.22 -26.28 -24.93
CA GLY A 7 8.24 -25.05 -24.26
C GLY A 7 6.96 -24.28 -24.35
N ARG A 8 6.24 -24.49 -25.42
CA ARG A 8 5.08 -23.72 -25.55
C ARG A 8 4.07 -24.11 -24.56
N ARG A 9 3.83 -25.38 -24.34
CA ARG A 9 2.91 -25.80 -23.41
C ARG A 9 3.42 -25.45 -22.07
N GLN A 10 4.67 -25.52 -21.87
CA GLN A 10 5.22 -25.15 -20.64
C GLN A 10 5.13 -23.68 -20.40
N GLN A 11 5.07 -22.91 -21.47
CA GLN A 11 4.88 -21.51 -21.30
C GLN A 11 3.56 -21.22 -20.64
N GLY A 12 2.52 -22.01 -20.94
CA GLY A 12 1.25 -21.84 -20.26
C GLY A 12 1.35 -22.12 -18.79
N LEU A 13 2.07 -23.19 -18.41
CA LEU A 13 2.29 -23.50 -17.01
C LEU A 13 3.18 -22.47 -16.35
N ASP A 14 4.23 -22.07 -17.06
CA ASP A 14 5.15 -21.07 -16.53
C ASP A 14 4.43 -19.75 -16.30
N MET A 15 3.51 -19.42 -17.19
CA MET A 15 2.74 -18.21 -17.04
C MET A 15 1.89 -18.27 -15.79
N ALA A 16 1.28 -19.39 -15.51
CA ALA A 16 0.48 -19.56 -14.30
C ALA A 16 1.37 -19.43 -13.06
N GLU A 17 2.55 -20.04 -13.11
CA GLU A 17 3.49 -19.95 -12.00
C GLU A 17 3.99 -18.53 -11.81
N GLU A 18 4.26 -17.84 -12.91
CA GLU A 18 4.70 -16.46 -12.84
C GLU A 18 3.63 -15.57 -12.23
N LEU A 19 2.39 -15.78 -12.63
CA LEU A 19 1.28 -15.02 -12.08
C LEU A 19 1.10 -15.31 -10.61
N ASN A 20 1.22 -16.56 -10.21
CA ASN A 20 1.11 -16.92 -8.80
C ASN A 20 2.23 -16.30 -7.97
N ALA A 21 3.44 -16.30 -8.51
CA ALA A 21 4.57 -15.67 -7.83
C ALA A 21 4.36 -14.18 -7.65
N LEU A 22 3.81 -13.53 -8.67
CA LEU A 22 3.51 -12.10 -8.59
C LEU A 22 2.40 -11.83 -7.59
N ARG A 23 1.39 -12.69 -7.55
CA ARG A 23 0.30 -12.56 -6.58
C ARG A 23 0.81 -12.71 -5.16
N ASP A 24 1.76 -13.63 -4.94
CA ASP A 24 2.37 -13.78 -3.63
C ASP A 24 3.13 -12.51 -3.23
N LYS A 25 3.81 -11.89 -4.19
CA LYS A 25 4.51 -10.65 -3.92
C LYS A 25 3.53 -9.52 -3.62
N ILE A 26 2.43 -9.47 -4.35
CA ILE A 26 1.38 -8.49 -4.09
C ILE A 26 0.81 -8.70 -2.68
N ASP A 27 0.56 -9.94 -2.31
CA ASP A 27 0.04 -10.23 -0.96
C ASP A 27 1.01 -9.78 0.12
N ALA A 28 2.29 -9.96 -0.11
CA ALA A 28 3.31 -9.52 0.84
C ALA A 28 3.32 -8.00 0.97
N VAL A 29 3.20 -7.30 -0.15
CA VAL A 29 3.12 -5.83 -0.15
C VAL A 29 1.84 -5.38 0.54
N ASP A 30 0.73 -6.07 0.30
CA ASP A 30 -0.54 -5.74 0.92
C ASP A 30 -0.46 -5.86 2.45
N LYS A 31 0.25 -6.86 2.94
CA LYS A 31 0.46 -7.00 4.39
C LYS A 31 1.25 -5.83 4.94
N GLN A 32 2.26 -5.38 4.19
CA GLN A 32 3.03 -4.21 4.60
C GLN A 32 2.15 -2.97 4.63
N LEU A 33 1.24 -2.84 3.67
CA LEU A 33 0.30 -1.72 3.64
C LEU A 33 -0.59 -1.75 4.88
N ILE A 34 -1.09 -2.90 5.26
CA ILE A 34 -1.93 -3.03 6.45
C ILE A 34 -1.15 -2.66 7.70
N ASP A 35 0.10 -3.11 7.80
CA ASP A 35 0.95 -2.76 8.93
C ASP A 35 1.18 -1.25 9.00
N LEU A 36 1.41 -0.62 7.84
CA LEU A 36 1.62 0.82 7.78
C LEU A 36 0.35 1.59 8.11
N LEU A 37 -0.80 1.10 7.69
CA LEU A 37 -2.08 1.70 8.06
C LEU A 37 -2.32 1.62 9.55
N ALA A 38 -2.00 0.48 10.16
CA ALA A 38 -2.13 0.32 11.60
C ALA A 38 -1.21 1.29 12.35
N ALA A 39 0.02 1.44 11.88
CA ALA A 39 0.96 2.37 12.47
C ALA A 39 0.45 3.81 12.34
N ARG A 40 -0.11 4.13 11.19
CA ARG A 40 -0.67 5.47 10.96
C ARG A 40 -1.83 5.75 11.89
N LEU A 41 -2.72 4.78 12.07
CA LEU A 41 -3.85 4.94 12.97
C LEU A 41 -3.39 5.14 14.42
N ALA A 42 -2.37 4.43 14.84
CA ALA A 42 -1.81 4.59 16.17
C ALA A 42 -1.27 6.01 16.37
N LEU A 43 -0.57 6.53 15.36
CA LEU A 43 -0.03 7.89 15.42
C LEU A 43 -1.14 8.94 15.42
N VAL A 44 -2.19 8.72 14.64
CA VAL A 44 -3.35 9.60 14.62
C VAL A 44 -3.99 9.64 16.02
N GLY A 45 -4.06 8.48 16.69
CA GLY A 45 -4.55 8.42 18.06
C GLY A 45 -3.70 9.25 19.01
N GLU A 46 -2.38 9.19 18.85
CA GLU A 46 -1.47 9.99 19.68
C GLU A 46 -1.66 11.48 19.42
N VAL A 47 -1.84 11.86 18.16
CA VAL A 47 -2.13 13.26 17.82
C VAL A 47 -3.41 13.72 18.50
N GLY A 48 -4.45 12.89 18.49
CA GLY A 48 -5.72 13.19 19.15
C GLY A 48 -5.53 13.40 20.64
N GLU A 49 -4.70 12.57 21.28
CA GLU A 49 -4.42 12.70 22.71
C GLU A 49 -3.71 14.02 23.01
N VAL A 50 -2.72 14.37 22.20
CA VAL A 50 -1.98 15.63 22.39
C VAL A 50 -2.93 16.81 22.24
N LYS A 51 -3.75 16.82 21.21
CA LYS A 51 -4.70 17.90 20.98
C LYS A 51 -5.69 18.01 22.14
N SER A 52 -6.15 16.88 22.62
CA SER A 52 -7.09 16.85 23.74
C SER A 52 -6.47 17.44 25.00
N ARG A 53 -5.20 17.06 25.29
CA ARG A 53 -4.52 17.58 26.48
C ARG A 53 -4.30 19.06 26.44
N HIS A 54 -4.12 19.62 25.24
CA HIS A 54 -3.87 21.05 25.08
C HIS A 54 -5.11 21.84 24.73
N GLY A 55 -6.28 21.18 24.71
CA GLY A 55 -7.53 21.85 24.41
C GLY A 55 -7.65 22.28 22.96
N LEU A 56 -6.92 21.63 22.07
CA LEU A 56 -6.96 21.99 20.64
C LEU A 56 -8.02 21.17 19.93
N PRO A 57 -8.60 21.68 18.84
CA PRO A 57 -9.57 20.94 18.06
C PRO A 57 -8.92 19.70 17.46
N ILE A 58 -9.59 18.56 17.56
CA ILE A 58 -9.07 17.32 17.01
C ILE A 58 -9.17 17.34 15.48
N TYR A 59 -10.27 17.86 14.97
CA TYR A 59 -10.48 17.95 13.54
C TYR A 59 -9.95 19.27 13.00
N ALA A 60 -9.04 19.20 12.03
CA ALA A 60 -8.44 20.37 11.42
C ALA A 60 -8.63 20.25 9.89
N PRO A 61 -9.73 20.76 9.35
CA PRO A 61 -10.04 20.58 7.93
C PRO A 61 -8.98 21.17 7.00
N ASP A 62 -8.38 22.30 7.35
CA ASP A 62 -7.35 22.89 6.50
C ASP A 62 -6.12 22.03 6.41
N ARG A 63 -5.72 21.44 7.54
CA ARG A 63 -4.57 20.56 7.57
C ARG A 63 -4.87 19.26 6.80
N GLU A 64 -6.10 18.76 6.95
CA GLU A 64 -6.54 17.55 6.26
C GLU A 64 -6.46 17.78 4.75
N ALA A 65 -6.97 18.91 4.28
CA ALA A 65 -6.96 19.25 2.86
C ALA A 65 -5.53 19.39 2.34
N SER A 66 -4.65 20.03 3.11
CA SER A 66 -3.25 20.18 2.73
C SER A 66 -2.55 18.84 2.64
N MET A 67 -2.78 17.98 3.61
CA MET A 67 -2.15 16.67 3.64
C MET A 67 -2.61 15.82 2.47
N LEU A 68 -3.92 15.81 2.19
CA LEU A 68 -4.45 15.05 1.09
C LEU A 68 -3.94 15.56 -0.24
N ALA A 69 -3.81 16.87 -0.40
CA ALA A 69 -3.26 17.45 -1.62
C ALA A 69 -1.81 17.01 -1.83
N ARG A 70 -1.01 16.98 -0.76
CA ARG A 70 0.37 16.52 -0.85
C ARG A 70 0.47 15.05 -1.21
N ARG A 71 -0.35 14.21 -0.57
CA ARG A 71 -0.35 12.77 -0.86
C ARG A 71 -0.76 12.51 -2.30
N ARG A 72 -1.74 13.27 -2.78
CA ARG A 72 -2.19 13.15 -4.15
C ARG A 72 -1.09 13.53 -5.13
N ALA A 73 -0.40 14.64 -4.87
CA ALA A 73 0.70 15.07 -5.72
C ALA A 73 1.83 14.04 -5.74
N GLU A 74 2.13 13.46 -4.59
CA GLU A 74 3.16 12.42 -4.50
C GLU A 74 2.77 11.18 -5.29
N ALA A 75 1.51 10.80 -5.20
CA ALA A 75 1.01 9.64 -5.94
C ALA A 75 1.06 9.88 -7.45
N GLU A 76 0.73 11.09 -7.87
CA GLU A 76 0.76 11.46 -9.30
C GLU A 76 2.18 11.50 -9.85
N ALA A 77 3.17 11.71 -9.01
CA ALA A 77 4.56 11.75 -9.41
C ALA A 77 5.17 10.37 -9.63
N LEU A 78 4.51 9.34 -9.16
CA LEU A 78 5.01 7.96 -9.34
C LEU A 78 4.79 7.45 -10.78
#